data_01b3e50e4e6b7edda1c8dee682497bab
#
_entry.id   01b3e50e4e6b7edda1c8dee682497bab
#
_cell.length_a   1.000
_cell.length_b   1.000
_cell.length_c   1.000
_cell.angle_alpha   90.00
_cell.angle_beta   90.00
_cell.angle_gamma   90.00
#
_symmetry.space_group_name_H-M   'P 1'
#
loop_
_entity.id
_entity.type
_entity.pdbx_description
1 polymer ?
#
loop_
_entity_poly.entity_id
_entity_poly.type
_entity_poly.pdbx_seq_one_letter_code
_entity_poly.pdbx_strand_id
1 'polypeptide(L)'
;MVEDEPDIRRLIVLHLERDGFRCRTAANGPDALREVKAAAPDLVVLDLMLPELDGLEVCRRLRSDASTAGVPIIMLTAKSDEVDRVVGLEVGADDYVGKPFSPKELVARVRAVLRRSRPDHGPRALSVGPVALDPARHAVTLNGRAVDLTPKEFDLLHALLDAAGRVLSREHLLNHVWGYARADEIESRTVDVHVRRLRAKLGAAGSRIATVKSVGYRFEVESA
;
A
#
# COMPACT_ATOMS: atom_id res chain seq x y z
N MET A 1 -12.75 8.12 5.30
CA MET A 1 -11.90 8.93 6.20
C MET A 1 -12.23 8.60 7.63
N VAL A 2 -11.26 8.12 8.41
CA VAL A 2 -11.41 7.74 9.83
C VAL A 2 -10.48 8.61 10.66
N GLU A 3 -11.06 9.46 11.51
CA GLU A 3 -10.36 10.46 12.33
C GLU A 3 -11.33 10.87 13.44
N ASP A 4 -10.90 10.86 14.69
CA ASP A 4 -11.77 11.21 15.82
C ASP A 4 -11.92 12.74 15.99
N GLU A 5 -10.86 13.50 15.73
CA GLU A 5 -10.89 14.96 15.81
C GLU A 5 -11.76 15.58 14.70
N PRO A 6 -12.91 16.20 15.03
CA PRO A 6 -13.87 16.66 14.02
C PRO A 6 -13.31 17.75 13.10
N ASP A 7 -12.40 18.59 13.59
CA ASP A 7 -11.83 19.69 12.80
C ASP A 7 -10.80 19.18 11.79
N ILE A 8 -9.96 18.22 12.19
CA ILE A 8 -9.01 17.54 11.28
C ILE A 8 -9.79 16.76 10.23
N ARG A 9 -10.80 16.00 10.64
CA ARG A 9 -11.66 15.23 9.74
C ARG A 9 -12.34 16.12 8.69
N ARG A 10 -12.93 17.26 9.12
CA ARG A 10 -13.56 18.24 8.20
C ARG A 10 -12.55 18.83 7.24
N LEU A 11 -11.37 19.19 7.73
CA LEU A 11 -10.30 19.76 6.89
C LEU A 11 -9.88 18.81 5.79
N ILE A 12 -9.64 17.54 6.14
CA ILE A 12 -9.24 16.51 5.18
C ILE A 12 -10.35 16.26 4.15
N VAL A 13 -11.59 16.08 4.61
CA VAL A 13 -12.75 15.85 3.73
C VAL A 13 -12.92 17.00 2.76
N LEU A 14 -12.86 18.25 3.24
CA LEU A 14 -12.97 19.43 2.38
C LEU A 14 -11.95 19.43 1.24
N HIS A 15 -10.69 19.04 1.52
CA HIS A 15 -9.64 19.02 0.50
C HIS A 15 -9.82 17.85 -0.47
N LEU A 16 -10.23 16.68 0.01
CA LEU A 16 -10.53 15.53 -0.83
C LEU A 16 -11.73 15.79 -1.75
N GLU A 17 -12.81 16.39 -1.24
CA GLU A 17 -14.01 16.71 -2.02
C GLU A 17 -13.74 17.79 -3.08
N ARG A 18 -12.96 18.83 -2.76
CA ARG A 18 -12.47 19.82 -3.74
C ARG A 18 -11.68 19.18 -4.87
N ASP A 19 -11.07 18.04 -4.61
CA ASP A 19 -10.28 17.25 -5.55
C ASP A 19 -11.13 16.22 -6.32
N GLY A 20 -12.45 16.21 -6.10
CA GLY A 20 -13.41 15.37 -6.79
C GLY A 20 -13.67 14.00 -6.16
N PHE A 21 -13.13 13.72 -4.97
CA PHE A 21 -13.41 12.48 -4.24
C PHE A 21 -14.74 12.56 -3.48
N ARG A 22 -15.44 11.43 -3.38
CA ARG A 22 -16.59 11.28 -2.49
C ARG A 22 -16.13 10.68 -1.17
N CYS A 23 -16.41 11.36 -0.05
CA CYS A 23 -15.95 10.96 1.26
C CYS A 23 -17.08 10.41 2.13
N ARG A 24 -16.84 9.27 2.78
CA ARG A 24 -17.56 8.81 3.95
C ARG A 24 -16.67 8.95 5.16
N THR A 25 -17.23 9.16 6.33
CA THR A 25 -16.46 9.45 7.55
C THR A 25 -16.85 8.52 8.68
N ALA A 26 -15.89 8.16 9.53
CA ALA A 26 -16.09 7.53 10.82
C ALA A 26 -15.24 8.25 11.87
N ALA A 27 -15.69 8.25 13.13
CA ALA A 27 -15.02 8.91 14.23
C ALA A 27 -14.31 7.93 15.18
N ASN A 28 -14.45 6.62 14.95
CA ASN A 28 -13.84 5.55 15.76
C ASN A 28 -13.64 4.30 14.90
N GLY A 29 -12.91 3.33 15.45
CA GLY A 29 -12.59 2.08 14.78
C GLY A 29 -13.79 1.20 14.47
N PRO A 30 -14.73 0.95 15.43
CA PRO A 30 -15.93 0.16 15.18
C PRO A 30 -16.80 0.68 14.06
N ASP A 31 -17.02 2.01 13.99
CA ASP A 31 -17.77 2.65 12.94
C ASP A 31 -17.07 2.51 11.58
N ALA A 32 -15.74 2.67 11.56
CA ALA A 32 -14.95 2.48 10.35
C ALA A 32 -15.13 1.07 9.77
N LEU A 33 -15.01 0.04 10.58
CA LEU A 33 -15.20 -1.35 10.17
C LEU A 33 -16.61 -1.60 9.62
N ARG A 34 -17.64 -1.03 10.29
CA ARG A 34 -19.04 -1.13 9.84
C ARG A 34 -19.24 -0.47 8.48
N GLU A 35 -18.73 0.75 8.31
CA GLU A 35 -18.83 1.51 7.05
C GLU A 35 -18.12 0.81 5.88
N VAL A 36 -16.94 0.25 6.11
CA VAL A 36 -16.18 -0.47 5.07
C VAL A 36 -16.90 -1.76 4.68
N LYS A 37 -17.49 -2.50 5.65
CA LYS A 37 -18.27 -3.72 5.36
C LYS A 37 -19.56 -3.43 4.62
N ALA A 38 -20.24 -2.33 4.95
CA ALA A 38 -21.49 -1.95 4.28
C ALA A 38 -21.28 -1.62 2.80
N ALA A 39 -20.18 -0.96 2.47
CA ALA A 39 -19.77 -0.70 1.09
C ALA A 39 -18.25 -0.47 1.06
N ALA A 40 -17.50 -1.37 0.42
CA ALA A 40 -16.07 -1.26 0.30
C ALA A 40 -15.67 0.06 -0.41
N PRO A 41 -14.83 0.90 0.20
CA PRO A 41 -14.33 2.12 -0.44
C PRO A 41 -13.16 1.79 -1.39
N ASP A 42 -12.86 2.72 -2.29
CA ASP A 42 -11.65 2.64 -3.13
C ASP A 42 -10.36 2.84 -2.32
N LEU A 43 -10.44 3.52 -1.15
CA LEU A 43 -9.31 3.77 -0.25
C LEU A 43 -9.79 4.17 1.15
N VAL A 44 -9.07 3.77 2.18
CA VAL A 44 -9.26 4.21 3.56
C VAL A 44 -8.09 5.12 3.97
N VAL A 45 -8.41 6.32 4.46
CA VAL A 45 -7.47 7.14 5.25
C VAL A 45 -7.79 6.92 6.71
N LEU A 46 -6.84 6.47 7.50
CA LEU A 46 -7.04 5.91 8.84
C LEU A 46 -6.08 6.53 9.86
N ASP A 47 -6.61 7.20 10.85
CA ASP A 47 -5.80 7.64 11.99
C ASP A 47 -5.38 6.42 12.84
N LEU A 48 -4.16 6.48 13.36
CA LEU A 48 -3.67 5.50 14.33
C LEU A 48 -4.32 5.67 15.69
N MET A 49 -4.45 6.91 16.15
CA MET A 49 -4.89 7.25 17.49
C MET A 49 -6.41 7.41 17.54
N LEU A 50 -7.14 6.32 17.40
CA LEU A 50 -8.61 6.32 17.48
C LEU A 50 -9.08 5.87 18.85
N PRO A 51 -10.21 6.39 19.35
CA PRO A 51 -10.85 5.87 20.53
C PRO A 51 -11.46 4.49 20.29
N GLU A 52 -11.66 3.72 21.38
CA GLU A 52 -12.25 2.38 21.44
C GLU A 52 -11.43 1.28 20.76
N LEU A 53 -11.06 1.46 19.50
CA LEU A 53 -10.29 0.52 18.71
C LEU A 53 -9.25 1.30 17.89
N ASP A 54 -7.97 1.11 18.20
CA ASP A 54 -6.88 1.81 17.52
C ASP A 54 -6.78 1.49 16.01
N GLY A 55 -6.13 2.38 15.26
CA GLY A 55 -6.04 2.25 13.81
C GLY A 55 -5.24 1.02 13.36
N LEU A 56 -4.28 0.53 14.15
CA LEU A 56 -3.52 -0.69 13.83
C LEU A 56 -4.43 -1.91 13.86
N GLU A 57 -5.29 -2.00 14.88
CA GLU A 57 -6.24 -3.11 15.01
C GLU A 57 -7.33 -3.03 13.93
N VAL A 58 -7.81 -1.82 13.60
CA VAL A 58 -8.72 -1.62 12.45
C VAL A 58 -8.07 -2.14 11.16
N CYS A 59 -6.82 -1.75 10.89
CA CYS A 59 -6.08 -2.22 9.72
C CYS A 59 -5.93 -3.75 9.71
N ARG A 60 -5.55 -4.34 10.85
CA ARG A 60 -5.40 -5.79 10.99
C ARG A 60 -6.70 -6.53 10.65
N ARG A 61 -7.84 -6.05 11.15
CA ARG A 61 -9.16 -6.63 10.86
C ARG A 61 -9.55 -6.48 9.40
N LEU A 62 -9.29 -5.32 8.79
CA LEU A 62 -9.53 -5.12 7.36
C LEU A 62 -8.67 -6.06 6.50
N ARG A 63 -7.43 -6.34 6.91
CA ARG A 63 -6.51 -7.26 6.20
C ARG A 63 -6.83 -8.73 6.41
N SER A 64 -7.49 -9.09 7.51
CA SER A 64 -7.90 -10.48 7.80
C SER A 64 -9.22 -10.88 7.13
N ASP A 65 -10.01 -9.94 6.67
CA ASP A 65 -11.28 -10.20 5.98
C ASP A 65 -11.07 -10.16 4.46
N ALA A 66 -11.29 -11.29 3.77
CA ALA A 66 -11.06 -11.42 2.33
C ALA A 66 -11.82 -10.39 1.47
N SER A 67 -12.96 -9.89 1.97
CA SER A 67 -13.77 -8.89 1.25
C SER A 67 -13.16 -7.47 1.31
N THR A 68 -12.27 -7.21 2.26
CA THR A 68 -11.67 -5.89 2.50
C THR A 68 -10.14 -5.91 2.45
N ALA A 69 -9.51 -7.08 2.39
CA ALA A 69 -8.06 -7.23 2.42
C ALA A 69 -7.32 -6.45 1.31
N GLY A 70 -7.96 -6.30 0.14
CA GLY A 70 -7.42 -5.55 -1.00
C GLY A 70 -7.68 -4.05 -0.98
N VAL A 71 -8.45 -3.52 -0.01
CA VAL A 71 -8.72 -2.07 0.06
C VAL A 71 -7.46 -1.32 0.47
N PRO A 72 -6.99 -0.33 -0.30
CA PRO A 72 -5.83 0.46 0.05
C PRO A 72 -6.03 1.24 1.36
N ILE A 73 -5.00 1.28 2.21
CA ILE A 73 -5.04 1.98 3.50
C ILE A 73 -3.84 2.94 3.60
N ILE A 74 -4.13 4.23 3.77
CA ILE A 74 -3.14 5.24 4.15
C ILE A 74 -3.32 5.55 5.63
N MET A 75 -2.29 5.33 6.44
CA MET A 75 -2.31 5.66 7.86
C MET A 75 -1.87 7.10 8.12
N LEU A 76 -2.58 7.78 9.04
CA LEU A 76 -2.13 9.02 9.64
C LEU A 76 -1.45 8.71 10.98
N THR A 77 -0.24 9.22 11.20
CA THR A 77 0.54 8.91 12.41
C THR A 77 1.18 10.16 13.00
N ALA A 78 1.38 10.19 14.32
CA ALA A 78 2.21 11.22 14.93
C ALA A 78 3.66 11.06 14.46
N LYS A 79 4.33 12.15 14.14
CA LYS A 79 5.67 12.18 13.52
C LYS A 79 6.79 11.58 14.41
N SER A 80 6.52 11.33 15.69
CA SER A 80 7.51 10.96 16.71
C SER A 80 7.84 9.47 16.82
N ASP A 81 7.00 8.57 16.28
CA ASP A 81 7.18 7.14 16.50
C ASP A 81 7.55 6.40 15.20
N GLU A 82 8.88 6.30 14.97
CA GLU A 82 9.44 5.43 13.94
C GLU A 82 8.96 3.97 14.09
N VAL A 83 8.76 3.55 15.34
CA VAL A 83 8.25 2.22 15.68
C VAL A 83 6.82 2.04 15.20
N ASP A 84 5.93 3.01 15.39
CA ASP A 84 4.53 2.94 14.94
C ASP A 84 4.40 2.89 13.42
N ARG A 85 5.30 3.56 12.69
CA ARG A 85 5.35 3.50 11.23
C ARG A 85 5.74 2.12 10.72
N VAL A 86 6.79 1.53 11.30
CA VAL A 86 7.24 0.17 10.95
C VAL A 86 6.15 -0.85 11.31
N VAL A 87 5.56 -0.74 12.51
CA VAL A 87 4.47 -1.61 12.95
C VAL A 87 3.24 -1.43 12.05
N GLY A 88 2.87 -0.20 11.69
CA GLY A 88 1.74 0.06 10.78
C GLY A 88 1.93 -0.56 9.40
N LEU A 89 3.13 -0.47 8.85
CA LEU A 89 3.50 -1.14 7.60
C LEU A 89 3.51 -2.66 7.77
N GLU A 90 3.97 -3.20 8.89
CA GLU A 90 3.93 -4.63 9.18
C GLU A 90 2.51 -5.17 9.35
N VAL A 91 1.57 -4.36 9.81
CA VAL A 91 0.15 -4.71 9.97
C VAL A 91 -0.61 -4.70 8.63
N GLY A 92 -0.13 -3.99 7.59
CA GLY A 92 -0.78 -4.04 6.28
C GLY A 92 -1.15 -2.71 5.64
N ALA A 93 -0.76 -1.57 6.21
CA ALA A 93 -0.92 -0.30 5.54
C ALA A 93 -0.13 -0.25 4.23
N ASP A 94 -0.67 0.45 3.24
CA ASP A 94 -0.03 0.65 1.94
C ASP A 94 0.88 1.87 1.96
N ASP A 95 0.51 2.89 2.75
CA ASP A 95 1.26 4.13 2.91
C ASP A 95 0.97 4.76 4.27
N TYR A 96 1.77 5.77 4.66
CA TYR A 96 1.57 6.56 5.88
C TYR A 96 1.84 8.04 5.64
N VAL A 97 1.22 8.89 6.46
CA VAL A 97 1.42 10.34 6.47
C VAL A 97 1.64 10.80 7.90
N GLY A 98 2.78 11.42 8.17
CA GLY A 98 3.10 11.92 9.52
C GLY A 98 2.37 13.23 9.83
N LYS A 99 1.69 13.31 10.98
CA LYS A 99 1.14 14.56 11.54
C LYS A 99 2.28 15.41 12.14
N PRO A 100 2.33 16.76 11.93
CA PRO A 100 1.44 17.54 11.07
C PRO A 100 1.76 17.37 9.58
N PHE A 101 0.75 17.25 8.76
CA PHE A 101 0.88 17.10 7.31
C PHE A 101 0.19 18.24 6.56
N SER A 102 0.61 18.46 5.32
CA SER A 102 -0.11 19.33 4.41
C SER A 102 -1.31 18.57 3.81
N PRO A 103 -2.53 19.13 3.84
CA PRO A 103 -3.67 18.54 3.13
C PRO A 103 -3.39 18.26 1.66
N LYS A 104 -2.60 19.10 0.99
CA LYS A 104 -2.16 18.88 -0.41
C LYS A 104 -1.29 17.63 -0.55
N GLU A 105 -0.43 17.35 0.42
CA GLU A 105 0.38 16.14 0.44
C GLU A 105 -0.50 14.89 0.54
N LEU A 106 -1.44 14.88 1.49
CA LEU A 106 -2.37 13.77 1.65
C LEU A 106 -3.19 13.51 0.38
N VAL A 107 -3.73 14.56 -0.25
CA VAL A 107 -4.46 14.46 -1.52
C VAL A 107 -3.58 13.88 -2.63
N ALA A 108 -2.33 14.33 -2.73
CA ALA A 108 -1.38 13.79 -3.72
C ALA A 108 -1.11 12.28 -3.51
N ARG A 109 -0.99 11.84 -2.26
CA ARG A 109 -0.82 10.42 -1.90
C ARG A 109 -2.07 9.60 -2.21
N VAL A 110 -3.25 10.10 -1.87
CA VAL A 110 -4.53 9.46 -2.22
C VAL A 110 -4.66 9.29 -3.72
N ARG A 111 -4.37 10.32 -4.52
CA ARG A 111 -4.34 10.23 -5.99
C ARG A 111 -3.34 9.19 -6.49
N ALA A 112 -2.14 9.18 -5.92
CA ALA A 112 -1.09 8.24 -6.32
C ALA A 112 -1.50 6.79 -6.06
N VAL A 113 -2.12 6.50 -4.91
CA VAL A 113 -2.62 5.17 -4.58
C VAL A 113 -3.77 4.78 -5.50
N LEU A 114 -4.79 5.66 -5.68
CA LEU A 114 -5.97 5.36 -6.50
C LEU A 114 -5.66 5.26 -8.01
N ARG A 115 -4.70 6.02 -8.53
CA ARG A 115 -4.28 5.93 -9.94
C ARG A 115 -3.79 4.53 -10.29
N ARG A 116 -3.16 3.86 -9.37
CA ARG A 116 -2.58 2.53 -9.53
C ARG A 116 -3.64 1.43 -9.43
N SER A 117 -4.73 1.70 -8.72
CA SER A 117 -5.87 0.79 -8.59
C SER A 117 -6.81 0.80 -9.81
N ARG A 118 -6.59 1.71 -10.78
CA ARG A 118 -7.37 1.78 -12.03
C ARG A 118 -6.54 1.22 -13.18
N PRO A 119 -7.06 0.22 -13.91
CA PRO A 119 -6.45 -0.26 -15.15
C PRO A 119 -6.69 0.78 -16.25
N ASP A 120 -5.76 1.71 -16.45
CA ASP A 120 -5.78 2.55 -17.63
C ASP A 120 -4.48 2.36 -18.43
N HIS A 121 -4.63 1.88 -19.66
CA HIS A 121 -3.62 1.59 -20.69
C HIS A 121 -2.68 0.41 -20.46
N GLY A 122 -3.09 -0.74 -20.95
CA GLY A 122 -2.46 -2.02 -21.22
C GLY A 122 -0.93 -2.20 -21.13
N PRO A 123 -0.31 -2.36 -19.96
CA PRO A 123 0.95 -3.09 -19.91
C PRO A 123 0.66 -4.58 -20.14
N ARG A 124 1.53 -5.17 -20.92
CA ARG A 124 1.51 -6.59 -21.30
C ARG A 124 1.58 -7.46 -20.03
N ALA A 125 0.77 -8.52 -19.98
CA ALA A 125 0.89 -9.52 -18.94
C ALA A 125 2.34 -10.02 -18.84
N LEU A 126 2.89 -10.02 -17.62
CA LEU A 126 4.26 -10.45 -17.33
C LEU A 126 4.23 -11.86 -16.76
N SER A 127 5.09 -12.73 -17.25
CA SER A 127 5.24 -14.08 -16.70
C SER A 127 6.72 -14.43 -16.54
N VAL A 128 7.11 -14.80 -15.31
CA VAL A 128 8.48 -15.20 -14.99
C VAL A 128 8.43 -16.44 -14.10
N GLY A 129 8.79 -17.60 -14.66
CA GLY A 129 8.65 -18.87 -13.99
C GLY A 129 7.21 -19.14 -13.58
N PRO A 130 6.93 -19.48 -12.30
CA PRO A 130 5.59 -19.79 -11.84
C PRO A 130 4.70 -18.58 -11.60
N VAL A 131 5.25 -17.35 -11.66
CA VAL A 131 4.54 -16.10 -11.36
C VAL A 131 4.03 -15.48 -12.66
N ALA A 132 2.71 -15.24 -12.74
CA ALA A 132 2.11 -14.46 -13.80
C ALA A 132 1.36 -13.27 -13.20
N LEU A 133 1.56 -12.09 -13.77
CA LEU A 133 0.96 -10.82 -13.37
C LEU A 133 0.24 -10.23 -14.56
N ASP A 134 -1.06 -9.95 -14.40
CA ASP A 134 -1.92 -9.28 -15.38
C ASP A 134 -2.26 -7.87 -14.86
N PRO A 135 -1.61 -6.84 -15.39
CA PRO A 135 -1.85 -5.47 -14.93
C PRO A 135 -3.25 -4.96 -15.30
N ALA A 136 -3.82 -5.42 -16.42
CA ALA A 136 -5.14 -4.99 -16.86
C ALA A 136 -6.25 -5.52 -15.94
N ARG A 137 -6.07 -6.70 -15.38
CA ARG A 137 -6.98 -7.31 -14.41
C ARG A 137 -6.60 -7.07 -12.96
N HIS A 138 -5.45 -6.42 -12.73
CA HIS A 138 -4.84 -6.27 -11.40
C HIS A 138 -4.74 -7.61 -10.65
N ALA A 139 -4.34 -8.65 -11.37
CA ALA A 139 -4.35 -10.03 -10.90
C ALA A 139 -2.94 -10.65 -10.93
N VAL A 140 -2.65 -11.46 -9.91
CA VAL A 140 -1.41 -12.24 -9.83
C VAL A 140 -1.78 -13.70 -9.64
N THR A 141 -1.08 -14.59 -10.35
CA THR A 141 -1.18 -16.03 -10.14
C THR A 141 0.18 -16.64 -9.91
N LEU A 142 0.20 -17.69 -9.09
CA LEU A 142 1.35 -18.56 -8.84
C LEU A 142 0.98 -19.99 -9.25
N ASN A 143 1.62 -20.52 -10.29
CA ASN A 143 1.23 -21.81 -10.90
C ASN A 143 -0.28 -21.86 -11.26
N GLY A 144 -0.84 -20.77 -11.78
CA GLY A 144 -2.24 -20.66 -12.14
C GLY A 144 -3.22 -20.44 -10.97
N ARG A 145 -2.76 -20.43 -9.72
CA ARG A 145 -3.59 -20.13 -8.54
C ARG A 145 -3.49 -18.65 -8.19
N ALA A 146 -4.63 -18.00 -7.93
CA ALA A 146 -4.66 -16.60 -7.54
C ALA A 146 -3.89 -16.34 -6.24
N VAL A 147 -3.20 -15.20 -6.19
CA VAL A 147 -2.48 -14.70 -5.01
C VAL A 147 -3.02 -13.32 -4.68
N ASP A 148 -3.56 -13.15 -3.46
CA ASP A 148 -4.10 -11.87 -3.01
C ASP A 148 -2.97 -10.95 -2.55
N LEU A 149 -2.71 -9.93 -3.35
CA LEU A 149 -1.76 -8.86 -3.05
C LEU A 149 -2.50 -7.57 -2.71
N THR A 150 -1.93 -6.78 -1.79
CA THR A 150 -2.37 -5.39 -1.63
C THR A 150 -1.92 -4.58 -2.86
N PRO A 151 -2.51 -3.40 -3.13
CA PRO A 151 -2.11 -2.57 -4.26
C PRO A 151 -0.61 -2.27 -4.30
N LYS A 152 0.02 -2.01 -3.15
CA LYS A 152 1.47 -1.75 -3.08
C LYS A 152 2.34 -2.99 -3.31
N GLU A 153 1.89 -4.13 -2.84
CA GLU A 153 2.57 -5.41 -3.13
C GLU A 153 2.48 -5.76 -4.62
N PHE A 154 1.33 -5.48 -5.23
CA PHE A 154 1.13 -5.65 -6.67
C PHE A 154 2.06 -4.73 -7.49
N ASP A 155 2.07 -3.42 -7.17
CA ASP A 155 2.93 -2.44 -7.84
C ASP A 155 4.42 -2.79 -7.69
N LEU A 156 4.81 -3.24 -6.49
CA LEU A 156 6.18 -3.66 -6.21
C LEU A 156 6.57 -4.89 -7.03
N LEU A 157 5.69 -5.90 -7.09
CA LEU A 157 5.93 -7.08 -7.91
C LEU A 157 6.00 -6.72 -9.39
N HIS A 158 5.08 -5.87 -9.87
CA HIS A 158 5.06 -5.38 -11.24
C HIS A 158 6.37 -4.70 -11.60
N ALA A 159 6.84 -3.75 -10.79
CA ALA A 159 8.10 -3.06 -11.02
C ALA A 159 9.31 -4.02 -11.08
N LEU A 160 9.34 -5.03 -10.19
CA LEU A 160 10.41 -6.02 -10.16
C LEU A 160 10.41 -6.96 -11.37
N LEU A 161 9.22 -7.37 -11.84
CA LEU A 161 9.08 -8.23 -13.04
C LEU A 161 9.41 -7.46 -14.31
N ASP A 162 8.91 -6.20 -14.43
CA ASP A 162 9.17 -5.33 -15.59
C ASP A 162 10.67 -4.97 -15.72
N ALA A 163 11.39 -4.94 -14.61
CA ALA A 163 12.83 -4.76 -14.61
C ALA A 163 13.62 -5.93 -15.24
N ALA A 164 12.97 -7.08 -15.50
CA ALA A 164 13.55 -8.22 -16.21
C ALA A 164 14.95 -8.64 -15.69
N GLY A 165 15.08 -8.80 -14.37
CA GLY A 165 16.32 -9.23 -13.69
C GLY A 165 17.28 -8.08 -13.34
N ARG A 166 17.05 -6.85 -13.80
CA ARG A 166 17.84 -5.68 -13.39
C ARG A 166 17.61 -5.35 -11.91
N VAL A 167 18.64 -4.87 -11.24
CA VAL A 167 18.53 -4.42 -9.86
C VAL A 167 17.86 -3.06 -9.81
N LEU A 168 16.79 -2.93 -9.01
CA LEU A 168 16.16 -1.67 -8.69
C LEU A 168 16.60 -1.20 -7.30
N SER A 169 17.06 0.05 -7.19
CA SER A 169 17.44 0.61 -5.90
C SER A 169 16.22 0.81 -5.00
N ARG A 170 16.42 0.86 -3.67
CA ARG A 170 15.34 1.16 -2.72
C ARG A 170 14.69 2.50 -3.00
N GLU A 171 15.50 3.50 -3.30
CA GLU A 171 15.03 4.83 -3.67
C GLU A 171 14.18 4.80 -4.95
N HIS A 172 14.66 4.08 -5.98
CA HIS A 172 13.89 3.92 -7.23
C HIS A 172 12.54 3.24 -6.97
N LEU A 173 12.52 2.15 -6.19
CA LEU A 173 11.30 1.45 -5.83
C LEU A 173 10.37 2.34 -5.00
N LEU A 174 10.91 3.10 -4.06
CA LEU A 174 10.14 4.02 -3.23
C LEU A 174 9.49 5.12 -4.08
N ASN A 175 10.27 5.75 -4.97
CA ASN A 175 9.75 6.77 -5.88
C ASN A 175 8.72 6.19 -6.86
N HIS A 176 9.01 5.03 -7.45
CA HIS A 176 8.16 4.42 -8.47
C HIS A 176 6.85 3.87 -7.88
N VAL A 177 6.90 3.19 -6.73
CA VAL A 177 5.75 2.52 -6.11
C VAL A 177 4.99 3.44 -5.16
N TRP A 178 5.63 4.37 -4.44
CA TRP A 178 4.99 5.25 -3.46
C TRP A 178 4.92 6.71 -3.90
N GLY A 179 5.72 7.13 -4.88
CA GLY A 179 5.68 8.50 -5.42
C GLY A 179 6.42 9.53 -4.58
N TYR A 180 7.38 9.12 -3.76
CA TYR A 180 8.19 10.01 -2.95
C TYR A 180 9.29 10.67 -3.77
N ALA A 181 9.36 12.00 -3.75
CA ALA A 181 10.40 12.77 -4.47
C ALA A 181 11.75 12.83 -3.73
N ARG A 182 11.78 12.51 -2.43
CA ARG A 182 12.98 12.41 -1.59
C ARG A 182 12.79 11.28 -0.58
N ALA A 183 13.67 10.30 -0.63
CA ALA A 183 13.73 9.20 0.33
C ALA A 183 14.63 9.60 1.50
N ASP A 184 14.10 9.61 2.73
CA ASP A 184 14.91 9.53 3.95
C ASP A 184 15.09 8.06 4.38
N GLU A 185 15.89 7.79 5.42
CA GLU A 185 16.15 6.42 5.89
C GLU A 185 14.87 5.68 6.32
N ILE A 186 13.88 6.40 6.83
CA ILE A 186 12.60 5.83 7.28
C ILE A 186 11.80 5.32 6.10
N GLU A 187 11.81 6.07 5.00
CA GLU A 187 11.06 5.71 3.80
C GLU A 187 11.68 4.49 3.10
N SER A 188 13.00 4.27 3.21
CA SER A 188 13.65 3.09 2.63
C SER A 188 13.20 1.78 3.30
N ARG A 189 12.88 1.79 4.60
CA ARG A 189 12.36 0.62 5.34
C ARG A 189 10.97 0.20 4.85
N THR A 190 10.19 1.13 4.29
CA THR A 190 8.89 0.82 3.68
C THR A 190 9.03 -0.24 2.58
N VAL A 191 10.03 -0.09 1.72
CA VAL A 191 10.31 -1.06 0.65
C VAL A 191 10.66 -2.43 1.23
N ASP A 192 11.52 -2.47 2.24
CA ASP A 192 12.00 -3.72 2.85
C ASP A 192 10.84 -4.51 3.50
N VAL A 193 9.93 -3.81 4.18
CA VAL A 193 8.73 -4.42 4.79
C VAL A 193 7.82 -5.02 3.72
N HIS A 194 7.53 -4.28 2.64
CA HIS A 194 6.67 -4.77 1.57
C HIS A 194 7.33 -5.92 0.79
N VAL A 195 8.65 -5.90 0.57
CA VAL A 195 9.38 -7.04 -0.01
C VAL A 195 9.27 -8.28 0.87
N ARG A 196 9.39 -8.14 2.21
CA ARG A 196 9.24 -9.26 3.14
C ARG A 196 7.85 -9.90 3.02
N ARG A 197 6.79 -9.09 2.98
CA ARG A 197 5.41 -9.58 2.82
C ARG A 197 5.16 -10.22 1.48
N LEU A 198 5.63 -9.58 0.42
CA LEU A 198 5.51 -10.10 -0.93
C LEU A 198 6.17 -11.47 -1.05
N ARG A 199 7.37 -11.64 -0.48
CA ARG A 199 8.05 -12.95 -0.41
C ARG A 199 7.20 -14.00 0.32
N ALA A 200 6.60 -13.65 1.45
CA ALA A 200 5.75 -14.55 2.21
C ALA A 200 4.51 -14.99 1.41
N LYS A 201 3.87 -14.07 0.70
CA LYS A 201 2.68 -14.35 -0.12
C LYS A 201 3.01 -15.19 -1.37
N LEU A 202 4.18 -14.98 -1.96
CA LEU A 202 4.65 -15.76 -3.09
C LEU A 202 5.25 -17.14 -2.69
N GLY A 203 5.35 -17.44 -1.41
CA GLY A 203 5.85 -18.73 -0.91
C GLY A 203 7.22 -19.09 -1.51
N ALA A 204 7.36 -20.28 -2.11
CA ALA A 204 8.62 -20.70 -2.71
C ALA A 204 9.12 -19.75 -3.81
N ALA A 205 8.22 -19.14 -4.60
CA ALA A 205 8.61 -18.18 -5.63
C ALA A 205 9.12 -16.85 -5.04
N GLY A 206 8.84 -16.56 -3.77
CA GLY A 206 9.33 -15.37 -3.07
C GLY A 206 10.86 -15.34 -2.95
N SER A 207 11.55 -16.51 -2.96
CA SER A 207 13.00 -16.61 -2.98
C SER A 207 13.64 -15.99 -4.23
N ARG A 208 12.89 -15.90 -5.34
CA ARG A 208 13.32 -15.25 -6.58
C ARG A 208 13.45 -13.73 -6.46
N ILE A 209 12.85 -13.12 -5.45
CA ILE A 209 13.13 -11.71 -5.14
C ILE A 209 14.45 -11.65 -4.37
N ALA A 210 15.55 -11.47 -5.07
CA ALA A 210 16.88 -11.40 -4.47
C ALA A 210 17.18 -10.03 -3.87
N THR A 211 17.83 -10.01 -2.69
CA THR A 211 18.36 -8.79 -2.08
C THR A 211 19.77 -8.54 -2.57
N VAL A 212 20.01 -7.39 -3.16
CA VAL A 212 21.36 -6.90 -3.47
C VAL A 212 21.77 -5.95 -2.35
N LYS A 213 22.70 -6.41 -1.48
CA LYS A 213 23.13 -5.67 -0.29
C LYS A 213 23.51 -4.23 -0.65
N SER A 214 23.10 -3.29 0.18
CA SER A 214 23.34 -1.84 0.03
C SER A 214 22.81 -1.19 -1.25
N VAL A 215 22.16 -1.94 -2.16
CA VAL A 215 21.60 -1.41 -3.41
C VAL A 215 20.08 -1.50 -3.41
N GLY A 216 19.50 -2.70 -3.41
CA GLY A 216 18.06 -2.87 -3.55
C GLY A 216 17.63 -4.30 -3.83
N TYR A 217 16.73 -4.47 -4.78
CA TYR A 217 16.09 -5.74 -5.08
C TYR A 217 16.03 -6.01 -6.58
N ARG A 218 15.98 -7.30 -6.94
CA ARG A 218 15.67 -7.76 -8.29
C ARG A 218 14.82 -9.01 -8.24
N PHE A 219 14.05 -9.27 -9.28
CA PHE A 219 13.41 -10.56 -9.50
C PHE A 219 14.32 -11.40 -10.40
N GLU A 220 14.71 -12.58 -9.94
CA GLU A 220 15.57 -13.49 -10.71
C GLU A 220 14.76 -14.14 -11.82
N VAL A 221 15.14 -13.85 -13.07
CA VAL A 221 14.67 -14.54 -14.25
C VAL A 221 15.58 -15.76 -14.47
N GLU A 222 15.02 -16.89 -14.86
CA GLU A 222 15.85 -18.04 -15.24
C GLU A 222 16.72 -17.62 -16.44
N SER A 223 18.03 -17.81 -16.30
CA SER A 223 18.92 -17.78 -17.46
C SER A 223 18.51 -18.96 -18.34
N ALA A 224 18.14 -18.68 -19.59
CA ALA A 224 17.89 -19.68 -20.59
C ALA A 224 19.15 -20.49 -20.85
#